data_8ca49bba13b5d64af87f1ac52a5820ce
#
_entry.id   8ca49bba13b5d64af87f1ac52a5820ce
#
_cell.length_a   1.000
_cell.length_b   1.000
_cell.length_c   1.000
_cell.angle_alpha   90.00
_cell.angle_beta   90.00
_cell.angle_gamma   90.00
#
_symmetry.space_group_name_H-M   'P 1'
#
loop_
_entity.id
_entity.type
_entity.pdbx_description
1 polymer ?
#
loop_
_entity_poly.entity_id
_entity_poly.type
_entity_poly.pdbx_seq_one_letter_code
_entity_poly.pdbx_strand_id
1 'polypeptide(L)'
;YQADCRGAGTDWKVSEIRRIAQALLGTVDIIPEPAQMEAQFREIMRASMSRGVSDAQLRVWAPQGAQVVFVRQVLPTVEDLTARRTAVNDLTGAYPTGAWSDETRDYHVSVRLPAKALGQEQLAARVQIAIGDDVKAQGLVKAKWSSDDNLTARIDSQVAHYTGQTELAAVIQEGLAAKSAGNEELATTKLGRAVQLAAETGNDEATAKLRKVVDVQDAEAGTVCLKKAVEKADEMALDTASTKTT
;
A
#
# COMPACT_ATOMS: atom_id res chain seq x y z
N TYR A 1 14.72 10.39 -8.83
CA TYR A 1 13.83 10.01 -9.93
C TYR A 1 13.00 8.80 -9.53
N GLN A 2 11.85 8.62 -10.17
CA GLN A 2 10.93 7.51 -9.97
C GLN A 2 11.03 6.56 -11.18
N ALA A 3 10.91 5.25 -10.96
CA ALA A 3 10.95 4.26 -12.03
C ALA A 3 9.73 3.34 -11.96
N ASP A 4 8.82 3.52 -12.91
CA ASP A 4 7.71 2.61 -13.13
C ASP A 4 8.17 1.46 -14.03
N CYS A 5 8.06 0.24 -13.56
CA CYS A 5 8.53 -0.96 -14.23
C CYS A 5 7.37 -1.72 -14.87
N ARG A 6 7.59 -2.25 -16.07
CA ARG A 6 6.64 -3.12 -16.76
C ARG A 6 7.34 -4.36 -17.26
N GLY A 7 6.81 -5.52 -16.88
CA GLY A 7 7.29 -6.78 -17.40
C GLY A 7 6.49 -7.22 -18.62
N ALA A 8 7.13 -7.50 -19.74
CA ALA A 8 6.50 -8.01 -20.94
C ALA A 8 6.50 -9.54 -20.97
N GLY A 9 5.35 -10.15 -21.27
CA GLY A 9 5.18 -11.59 -21.21
C GLY A 9 5.26 -12.15 -19.80
N THR A 10 5.71 -13.39 -19.65
CA THR A 10 5.70 -14.11 -18.36
C THR A 10 7.06 -14.66 -17.93
N ASP A 11 8.14 -14.42 -18.65
CA ASP A 11 9.47 -15.00 -18.37
C ASP A 11 10.33 -14.12 -17.44
N TRP A 12 9.70 -13.59 -16.41
CA TRP A 12 10.34 -12.75 -15.40
C TRP A 12 9.68 -12.98 -14.02
N LYS A 13 10.31 -12.47 -12.96
CA LYS A 13 9.79 -12.60 -11.59
C LYS A 13 9.27 -11.26 -11.08
N VAL A 14 8.02 -11.23 -10.66
CA VAL A 14 7.35 -10.05 -10.11
C VAL A 14 8.11 -9.48 -8.92
N SER A 15 8.58 -10.34 -8.01
CA SER A 15 9.32 -9.94 -6.80
C SER A 15 10.63 -9.20 -7.10
N GLU A 16 11.34 -9.57 -8.18
CA GLU A 16 12.60 -8.93 -8.56
C GLU A 16 12.36 -7.53 -9.13
N ILE A 17 11.41 -7.40 -10.05
CA ILE A 17 11.06 -6.10 -10.66
C ILE A 17 10.38 -5.20 -9.63
N ARG A 18 9.52 -5.75 -8.74
CA ARG A 18 8.92 -4.99 -7.64
C ARG A 18 9.99 -4.39 -6.73
N ARG A 19 11.03 -5.12 -6.40
CA ARG A 19 12.15 -4.62 -5.58
C ARG A 19 12.85 -3.40 -6.21
N ILE A 20 13.00 -3.41 -7.55
CA ILE A 20 13.57 -2.26 -8.29
C ILE A 20 12.59 -1.08 -8.26
N ALA A 21 11.33 -1.31 -8.63
CA ALA A 21 10.30 -0.28 -8.65
C ALA A 21 10.14 0.37 -7.27
N GLN A 22 9.99 -0.43 -6.22
CA GLN A 22 9.87 0.05 -4.86
C GLN A 22 11.09 0.86 -4.43
N ALA A 23 12.32 0.41 -4.71
CA ALA A 23 13.53 1.17 -4.39
C ALA A 23 13.51 2.59 -4.97
N LEU A 24 12.83 2.79 -6.08
CA LEU A 24 12.71 4.04 -6.82
C LEU A 24 11.30 4.68 -6.74
N LEU A 25 10.50 4.31 -5.74
CA LEU A 25 9.14 4.84 -5.51
C LEU A 25 8.21 4.74 -6.72
N GLY A 26 8.42 3.73 -7.55
CA GLY A 26 7.63 3.45 -8.73
C GLY A 26 6.71 2.26 -8.56
N THR A 27 6.00 1.92 -9.62
CA THR A 27 5.04 0.82 -9.67
C THR A 27 5.54 -0.31 -10.55
N VAL A 28 5.00 -1.52 -10.33
CA VAL A 28 5.22 -2.66 -11.20
C VAL A 28 3.89 -3.11 -11.80
N ASP A 29 3.90 -3.47 -13.07
CA ASP A 29 2.75 -4.07 -13.74
C ASP A 29 3.19 -5.04 -14.83
N ILE A 30 2.25 -5.84 -15.36
CA ILE A 30 2.49 -6.81 -16.43
C ILE A 30 1.85 -6.34 -17.73
N ILE A 31 2.55 -6.57 -18.85
CA ILE A 31 2.01 -6.49 -20.21
C ILE A 31 1.93 -7.93 -20.74
N PRO A 32 0.78 -8.59 -20.61
CA PRO A 32 0.68 -10.02 -20.96
C PRO A 32 0.94 -10.29 -22.44
N GLU A 33 0.48 -9.38 -23.29
CA GLU A 33 0.53 -9.54 -24.75
C GLU A 33 1.41 -8.46 -25.41
N PRO A 34 2.37 -8.85 -26.26
CA PRO A 34 3.23 -7.91 -26.97
C PRO A 34 2.48 -6.84 -27.78
N ALA A 35 1.30 -7.18 -28.31
CA ALA A 35 0.47 -6.26 -29.07
C ALA A 35 -0.03 -5.05 -28.26
N GLN A 36 -0.09 -5.15 -26.93
CA GLN A 36 -0.51 -4.07 -26.02
C GLN A 36 0.64 -3.13 -25.64
N MET A 37 1.88 -3.49 -25.95
CA MET A 37 3.09 -2.79 -25.48
C MET A 37 3.11 -1.32 -25.93
N GLU A 38 2.79 -1.03 -27.18
CA GLU A 38 2.81 0.34 -27.72
C GLU A 38 1.78 1.24 -27.02
N ALA A 39 0.56 0.74 -26.83
CA ALA A 39 -0.51 1.49 -26.19
C ALA A 39 -0.17 1.80 -24.72
N GLN A 40 0.28 0.80 -23.99
CA GLN A 40 0.66 0.96 -22.58
C GLN A 40 1.90 1.85 -22.41
N PHE A 41 2.89 1.73 -23.29
CA PHE A 41 4.07 2.59 -23.24
C PHE A 41 3.69 4.06 -23.49
N ARG A 42 2.78 4.31 -24.41
CA ARG A 42 2.25 5.67 -24.67
C ARG A 42 1.52 6.25 -23.47
N GLU A 43 0.75 5.44 -22.74
CA GLU A 43 0.07 5.83 -21.51
C GLU A 43 1.06 6.16 -20.39
N ILE A 44 2.06 5.32 -20.16
CA ILE A 44 3.13 5.55 -19.19
C ILE A 44 3.88 6.86 -19.49
N MET A 45 4.21 7.10 -20.75
CA MET A 45 4.90 8.32 -21.17
C MET A 45 4.04 9.57 -20.89
N ARG A 46 2.73 9.51 -21.17
CA ARG A 46 1.80 10.61 -20.85
C ARG A 46 1.76 10.86 -19.34
N ALA A 47 1.60 9.82 -18.54
CA ALA A 47 1.59 9.90 -17.08
C ALA A 47 2.91 10.47 -16.54
N SER A 48 4.05 10.05 -17.10
CA SER A 48 5.37 10.59 -16.71
C SER A 48 5.55 12.05 -17.07
N MET A 49 5.05 12.47 -18.25
CA MET A 49 5.13 13.86 -18.71
C MET A 49 4.18 14.80 -17.94
N SER A 50 3.11 14.27 -17.33
CA SER A 50 2.17 15.07 -16.51
C SER A 50 2.68 15.38 -15.11
N ARG A 51 3.79 14.76 -14.68
CA ARG A 51 4.37 14.98 -13.34
C ARG A 51 4.96 16.38 -13.26
N GLY A 52 4.28 17.27 -12.52
CA GLY A 52 4.69 18.67 -12.35
C GLY A 52 5.58 18.90 -11.13
N VAL A 53 5.62 17.96 -10.16
CA VAL A 53 6.40 18.06 -8.92
C VAL A 53 7.30 16.84 -8.77
N SER A 54 8.60 17.06 -8.73
CA SER A 54 9.58 15.96 -8.75
C SER A 54 10.07 15.49 -7.37
N ASP A 55 9.94 16.32 -6.32
CA ASP A 55 10.56 16.08 -5.01
C ASP A 55 9.64 16.51 -3.86
N ALA A 56 8.47 15.91 -3.81
CA ALA A 56 7.57 16.10 -2.68
C ALA A 56 7.95 15.13 -1.54
N GLN A 57 7.92 15.65 -0.32
CA GLN A 57 8.23 14.90 0.90
C GLN A 57 7.09 15.01 1.90
N LEU A 58 6.76 13.90 2.54
CA LEU A 58 5.92 13.89 3.72
C LEU A 58 6.81 14.12 4.95
N ARG A 59 6.65 15.24 5.64
CA ARG A 59 7.35 15.52 6.90
C ARG A 59 6.44 15.21 8.07
N VAL A 60 6.93 14.41 8.99
CA VAL A 60 6.21 14.03 10.21
C VAL A 60 7.00 14.48 11.42
N TRP A 61 6.43 15.42 12.16
CA TRP A 61 6.90 15.82 13.48
C TRP A 61 6.12 15.05 14.54
N ALA A 62 6.81 14.54 15.54
CA ALA A 62 6.21 13.93 16.73
C ALA A 62 6.87 14.53 17.99
N PRO A 63 6.13 14.66 19.13
CA PRO A 63 6.68 15.25 20.34
C PRO A 63 7.77 14.40 20.96
N GLN A 64 8.58 15.02 21.81
CA GLN A 64 9.64 14.29 22.55
C GLN A 64 9.06 13.11 23.32
N GLY A 65 9.73 11.95 23.24
CA GLY A 65 9.29 10.69 23.83
C GLY A 65 8.27 9.91 23.00
N ALA A 66 7.74 10.49 21.93
CA ALA A 66 6.90 9.76 20.98
C ALA A 66 7.74 8.97 19.96
N GLN A 67 7.16 7.92 19.41
CA GLN A 67 7.77 7.11 18.36
C GLN A 67 6.86 7.07 17.14
N VAL A 68 7.36 7.46 15.97
CA VAL A 68 6.71 7.17 14.70
C VAL A 68 6.91 5.68 14.42
N VAL A 69 5.82 4.91 14.46
CA VAL A 69 5.84 3.45 14.31
C VAL A 69 5.97 3.07 12.85
N PHE A 70 5.13 3.68 12.00
CA PHE A 70 5.23 3.56 10.56
C PHE A 70 4.70 4.79 9.84
N VAL A 71 5.17 4.96 8.62
CA VAL A 71 4.64 5.88 7.61
C VAL A 71 4.44 5.08 6.33
N ARG A 72 3.22 5.05 5.81
CA ARG A 72 2.85 4.23 4.66
C ARG A 72 1.95 5.02 3.73
N GLN A 73 2.25 5.00 2.43
CA GLN A 73 1.27 5.37 1.42
C GLN A 73 0.23 4.24 1.34
N VAL A 74 -1.04 4.59 1.22
CA VAL A 74 -2.15 3.63 1.15
C VAL A 74 -3.05 3.85 -0.06
N LEU A 75 -2.94 4.98 -0.73
CA LEU A 75 -3.57 5.27 -2.01
C LEU A 75 -2.55 6.02 -2.89
N PRO A 76 -2.42 5.74 -4.19
CA PRO A 76 -3.12 4.73 -5.00
C PRO A 76 -2.54 3.31 -4.87
N THR A 77 -1.42 3.18 -4.16
CA THR A 77 -0.74 1.91 -3.93
C THR A 77 -0.22 1.82 -2.50
N VAL A 78 -0.20 0.61 -1.95
CA VAL A 78 0.42 0.35 -0.64
C VAL A 78 1.94 0.36 -0.80
N GLU A 79 2.60 1.32 -0.13
CA GLU A 79 4.06 1.43 -0.09
C GLU A 79 4.52 1.84 1.32
N ASP A 80 5.38 1.03 1.94
CA ASP A 80 5.94 1.33 3.26
C ASP A 80 7.15 2.27 3.12
N LEU A 81 7.03 3.46 3.68
CA LEU A 81 8.05 4.50 3.66
C LEU A 81 8.85 4.56 4.96
N THR A 82 8.52 3.74 5.95
CA THR A 82 9.07 3.83 7.32
C THR A 82 10.61 3.81 7.33
N ALA A 83 11.20 2.87 6.60
CA ALA A 83 12.66 2.73 6.52
C ALA A 83 13.37 3.82 5.68
N ARG A 84 12.61 4.66 4.96
CA ARG A 84 13.14 5.74 4.10
C ARG A 84 13.24 7.08 4.81
N ARG A 85 13.07 7.07 6.13
CA ARG A 85 13.16 8.27 6.96
C ARG A 85 14.52 8.93 6.85
N THR A 86 14.53 10.22 6.51
CA THR A 86 15.67 11.12 6.69
C THR A 86 15.36 12.12 7.81
N ALA A 87 16.33 12.42 8.67
CA ALA A 87 16.13 13.38 9.75
C ALA A 87 16.15 14.80 9.19
N VAL A 88 15.09 15.56 9.43
CA VAL A 88 15.07 17.02 9.26
C VAL A 88 15.62 17.69 10.52
N ASN A 89 15.19 17.20 11.68
CA ASN A 89 15.72 17.51 13.01
C ASN A 89 15.37 16.35 13.96
N ASP A 90 15.68 16.47 15.25
CA ASP A 90 15.49 15.40 16.25
C ASP A 90 14.04 14.91 16.34
N LEU A 91 13.07 15.79 16.13
CA LEU A 91 11.64 15.48 16.26
C LEU A 91 10.92 15.32 14.90
N THR A 92 11.57 15.64 13.79
CA THR A 92 10.94 15.63 12.46
C THR A 92 11.68 14.69 11.52
N GLY A 93 10.95 13.73 10.96
CA GLY A 93 11.40 12.89 9.85
C GLY A 93 10.78 13.33 8.52
N ALA A 94 11.56 13.29 7.45
CA ALA A 94 11.09 13.42 6.07
C ALA A 94 11.07 12.06 5.39
N TYR A 95 10.01 11.81 4.64
CA TYR A 95 9.77 10.57 3.89
C TYR A 95 9.53 10.93 2.42
N PRO A 96 10.30 10.38 1.47
CA PRO A 96 10.13 10.68 0.05
C PRO A 96 8.81 10.11 -0.44
N THR A 97 8.08 10.89 -1.23
CA THR A 97 6.80 10.47 -1.81
C THR A 97 6.85 10.28 -3.33
N GLY A 98 8.02 10.50 -3.94
CA GLY A 98 8.20 10.43 -5.37
C GLY A 98 7.66 11.67 -6.12
N ALA A 99 7.56 11.55 -7.43
CA ALA A 99 7.04 12.62 -8.27
C ALA A 99 5.51 12.60 -8.27
N TRP A 100 4.90 13.79 -8.36
CA TRP A 100 3.46 14.00 -8.35
C TRP A 100 2.97 14.60 -9.67
N SER A 101 1.82 14.09 -10.12
CA SER A 101 0.97 14.69 -11.14
C SER A 101 -0.24 15.37 -10.48
N ASP A 102 -1.32 15.61 -11.23
CA ASP A 102 -2.62 15.99 -10.67
C ASP A 102 -3.33 14.72 -10.14
N GLU A 103 -3.04 14.39 -8.90
CA GLU A 103 -3.50 13.15 -8.26
C GLU A 103 -3.70 13.32 -6.76
N THR A 104 -4.48 12.41 -6.17
CA THR A 104 -4.66 12.29 -4.73
C THR A 104 -3.85 11.11 -4.20
N ARG A 105 -3.19 11.29 -3.05
CA ARG A 105 -2.51 10.22 -2.32
C ARG A 105 -2.87 10.26 -0.86
N ASP A 106 -3.15 9.09 -0.29
CA ASP A 106 -3.43 8.95 1.13
C ASP A 106 -2.26 8.27 1.85
N TYR A 107 -2.03 8.74 3.06
CA TYR A 107 -0.94 8.23 3.90
C TYR A 107 -1.44 7.87 5.29
N HIS A 108 -1.08 6.69 5.77
CA HIS A 108 -1.22 6.30 7.16
C HIS A 108 0.06 6.60 7.94
N VAL A 109 -0.08 7.34 9.02
CA VAL A 109 1.00 7.63 9.95
C VAL A 109 0.60 7.11 11.33
N SER A 110 1.37 6.16 11.86
CA SER A 110 1.17 5.64 13.21
C SER A 110 2.20 6.22 14.17
N VAL A 111 1.73 6.81 15.26
CA VAL A 111 2.57 7.40 16.29
C VAL A 111 2.19 6.80 17.64
N ARG A 112 3.17 6.26 18.35
CA ARG A 112 3.04 5.82 19.73
C ARG A 112 3.44 6.95 20.64
N LEU A 113 2.54 7.28 21.58
CA LEU A 113 2.75 8.35 22.56
C LEU A 113 3.00 7.76 23.95
N PRO A 114 3.79 8.41 24.79
CA PRO A 114 3.83 8.10 26.22
C PRO A 114 2.44 8.29 26.85
N ALA A 115 2.08 7.41 27.77
CA ALA A 115 0.84 7.55 28.52
C ALA A 115 0.81 8.85 29.35
N LYS A 116 -0.37 9.47 29.43
CA LYS A 116 -0.61 10.67 30.24
C LYS A 116 -1.85 10.49 31.13
N ALA A 117 -2.08 11.41 32.03
CA ALA A 117 -3.26 11.39 32.86
C ALA A 117 -4.54 11.55 32.04
N LEU A 118 -5.62 10.93 32.53
CA LEU A 118 -6.94 11.03 31.89
C LEU A 118 -7.38 12.49 31.73
N GLY A 119 -7.99 12.79 30.60
CA GLY A 119 -8.45 14.13 30.25
C GLY A 119 -7.37 15.03 29.65
N GLN A 120 -6.10 14.66 29.72
CA GLN A 120 -5.03 15.44 29.08
C GLN A 120 -5.08 15.34 27.57
N GLU A 121 -4.70 16.43 26.91
CA GLU A 121 -4.57 16.52 25.46
C GLU A 121 -3.15 16.94 25.10
N GLN A 122 -2.66 16.45 23.96
CA GLN A 122 -1.44 16.96 23.35
C GLN A 122 -1.46 16.82 21.83
N LEU A 123 -0.61 17.59 21.16
CA LEU A 123 -0.32 17.38 19.76
C LEU A 123 0.44 16.05 19.59
N ALA A 124 -0.18 15.11 18.90
CA ALA A 124 0.38 13.78 18.64
C ALA A 124 1.33 13.76 17.45
N ALA A 125 0.94 14.50 16.39
CA ALA A 125 1.75 14.66 15.19
C ALA A 125 1.42 15.96 14.47
N ARG A 126 2.40 16.48 13.73
CA ARG A 126 2.21 17.45 12.66
C ARG A 126 2.69 16.79 11.38
N VAL A 127 1.81 16.69 10.40
CA VAL A 127 2.11 16.12 9.11
C VAL A 127 2.11 17.23 8.07
N GLN A 128 3.14 17.28 7.25
CA GLN A 128 3.34 18.34 6.27
C GLN A 128 3.69 17.73 4.91
N ILE A 129 3.20 18.33 3.83
CA ILE A 129 3.74 18.15 2.49
C ILE A 129 4.69 19.31 2.20
N ALA A 130 5.92 18.98 1.87
CA ALA A 130 6.97 19.96 1.55
C ALA A 130 7.62 19.65 0.20
N ILE A 131 8.00 20.70 -0.51
CA ILE A 131 8.79 20.65 -1.75
C ILE A 131 10.07 21.44 -1.48
N GLY A 132 11.20 20.74 -1.41
CA GLY A 132 12.42 21.32 -0.87
C GLY A 132 12.19 21.82 0.57
N ASP A 133 12.47 23.09 0.85
CA ASP A 133 12.25 23.70 2.17
C ASP A 133 10.85 24.31 2.33
N ASP A 134 10.07 24.39 1.26
CA ASP A 134 8.78 25.05 1.24
C ASP A 134 7.65 24.10 1.64
N VAL A 135 6.97 24.41 2.76
CA VAL A 135 5.81 23.65 3.25
C VAL A 135 4.56 24.10 2.51
N LYS A 136 3.97 23.23 1.72
CA LYS A 136 2.79 23.52 0.91
C LYS A 136 1.47 23.31 1.66
N ALA A 137 1.43 22.33 2.55
CA ALA A 137 0.25 22.04 3.37
C ALA A 137 0.67 21.39 4.68
N GLN A 138 -0.18 21.52 5.71
CA GLN A 138 0.01 20.84 6.99
C GLN A 138 -1.31 20.45 7.63
N GLY A 139 -1.26 19.33 8.38
CA GLY A 139 -2.31 18.86 9.26
C GLY A 139 -1.76 18.63 10.67
N LEU A 140 -2.63 18.83 11.66
CA LEU A 140 -2.32 18.63 13.08
C LEU A 140 -3.19 17.50 13.64
N VAL A 141 -2.56 16.54 14.29
CA VAL A 141 -3.26 15.42 14.95
C VAL A 141 -3.11 15.61 16.46
N LYS A 142 -4.24 15.70 17.15
CA LYS A 142 -4.30 15.79 18.62
C LYS A 142 -4.68 14.43 19.20
N ALA A 143 -4.09 14.06 20.32
CA ALA A 143 -4.48 12.92 21.12
C ALA A 143 -5.04 13.39 22.46
N LYS A 144 -6.08 12.70 22.92
CA LYS A 144 -6.70 12.88 24.23
C LYS A 144 -6.76 11.55 24.95
N TRP A 145 -6.32 11.51 26.21
CA TRP A 145 -6.39 10.29 27.03
C TRP A 145 -7.77 10.20 27.68
N SER A 146 -8.49 9.11 27.43
CA SER A 146 -9.84 8.86 27.91
C SER A 146 -9.92 7.45 28.50
N SER A 147 -10.79 7.30 29.51
CA SER A 147 -11.22 5.99 30.04
C SER A 147 -12.51 5.49 29.39
N ASP A 148 -13.05 6.21 28.42
CA ASP A 148 -14.25 5.79 27.69
C ASP A 148 -13.85 4.79 26.60
N ASP A 149 -14.20 3.51 26.81
CA ASP A 149 -13.87 2.43 25.89
C ASP A 149 -14.54 2.61 24.52
N ASN A 150 -15.71 3.27 24.44
CA ASN A 150 -16.36 3.54 23.16
C ASN A 150 -15.58 4.54 22.31
N LEU A 151 -14.84 5.45 22.93
CA LEU A 151 -13.98 6.41 22.23
C LEU A 151 -12.62 5.78 21.87
N THR A 152 -12.06 4.99 22.78
CA THR A 152 -10.72 4.41 22.61
C THR A 152 -10.69 3.19 21.68
N ALA A 153 -11.79 2.42 21.63
CA ALA A 153 -11.94 1.26 20.76
C ALA A 153 -12.44 1.59 19.35
N ARG A 154 -12.91 2.83 19.12
CA ARG A 154 -13.45 3.23 17.82
C ARG A 154 -12.34 3.45 16.81
N ILE A 155 -12.36 2.68 15.74
CA ILE A 155 -11.48 2.87 14.60
C ILE A 155 -12.22 3.72 13.56
N ASP A 156 -11.53 4.72 12.99
CA ASP A 156 -12.04 5.49 11.86
C ASP A 156 -12.26 4.57 10.65
N SER A 157 -13.36 4.77 9.93
CA SER A 157 -13.75 3.89 8.82
C SER A 157 -12.74 3.90 7.66
N GLN A 158 -12.10 5.04 7.38
CA GLN A 158 -11.07 5.13 6.35
C GLN A 158 -9.79 4.43 6.80
N VAL A 159 -9.40 4.58 8.07
CA VAL A 159 -8.26 3.85 8.64
C VAL A 159 -8.51 2.34 8.59
N ALA A 160 -9.72 1.88 8.92
CA ALA A 160 -10.09 0.47 8.83
C ALA A 160 -10.04 -0.04 7.39
N HIS A 161 -10.61 0.71 6.43
CA HIS A 161 -10.60 0.37 5.02
C HIS A 161 -9.17 0.17 4.49
N TYR A 162 -8.29 1.15 4.66
CA TYR A 162 -6.90 1.04 4.17
C TYR A 162 -6.04 0.05 4.95
N THR A 163 -6.40 -0.25 6.21
CA THR A 163 -5.76 -1.35 6.95
C THR A 163 -6.11 -2.69 6.30
N GLY A 164 -7.38 -2.90 5.92
CA GLY A 164 -7.84 -4.06 5.17
C GLY A 164 -7.16 -4.18 3.80
N GLN A 165 -7.04 -3.09 3.06
CA GLN A 165 -6.33 -3.08 1.76
C GLN A 165 -4.83 -3.42 1.92
N THR A 166 -4.20 -2.96 3.00
CA THR A 166 -2.80 -3.30 3.29
C THR A 166 -2.63 -4.78 3.63
N GLU A 167 -3.53 -5.34 4.44
CA GLU A 167 -3.57 -6.77 4.75
C GLU A 167 -3.83 -7.59 3.47
N LEU A 168 -4.77 -7.17 2.63
CA LEU A 168 -5.07 -7.80 1.35
C LEU A 168 -3.83 -7.93 0.47
N ALA A 169 -3.05 -6.85 0.34
CA ALA A 169 -1.79 -6.87 -0.42
C ALA A 169 -0.83 -7.93 0.11
N ALA A 170 -0.64 -7.98 1.43
CA ALA A 170 0.26 -8.93 2.07
C ALA A 170 -0.17 -10.38 1.88
N VAL A 171 -1.45 -10.70 2.14
CA VAL A 171 -1.93 -12.10 2.06
C VAL A 171 -1.99 -12.61 0.62
N ILE A 172 -2.21 -11.75 -0.39
CA ILE A 172 -2.07 -12.15 -1.80
C ILE A 172 -0.63 -12.58 -2.10
N GLN A 173 0.35 -11.76 -1.74
CA GLN A 173 1.76 -12.05 -2.00
C GLN A 173 2.23 -13.31 -1.25
N GLU A 174 1.86 -13.45 0.02
CA GLU A 174 2.16 -14.63 0.83
C GLU A 174 1.50 -15.90 0.25
N GLY A 175 0.25 -15.81 -0.19
CA GLY A 175 -0.49 -16.92 -0.79
C GLY A 175 0.13 -17.38 -2.10
N LEU A 176 0.50 -16.46 -2.98
CA LEU A 176 1.17 -16.78 -4.25
C LEU A 176 2.59 -17.34 -4.01
N ALA A 177 3.32 -16.82 -3.05
CA ALA A 177 4.63 -17.35 -2.65
C ALA A 177 4.51 -18.78 -2.10
N ALA A 178 3.52 -19.05 -1.24
CA ALA A 178 3.25 -20.38 -0.70
C ALA A 178 2.87 -21.37 -1.81
N LYS A 179 2.02 -20.94 -2.76
CA LYS A 179 1.65 -21.76 -3.95
C LYS A 179 2.89 -22.11 -4.78
N SER A 180 3.74 -21.14 -5.06
CA SER A 180 5.00 -21.35 -5.80
C SER A 180 5.96 -22.28 -5.09
N ALA A 181 5.94 -22.32 -3.77
CA ALA A 181 6.74 -23.22 -2.92
C ALA A 181 6.11 -24.62 -2.76
N GLY A 182 4.93 -24.87 -3.34
CA GLY A 182 4.21 -26.15 -3.21
C GLY A 182 3.48 -26.34 -1.87
N ASN A 183 3.34 -25.29 -1.07
CA ASN A 183 2.59 -25.33 0.20
C ASN A 183 1.12 -24.96 -0.06
N GLU A 184 0.34 -25.96 -0.50
CA GLU A 184 -1.07 -25.77 -0.89
C GLU A 184 -1.96 -25.36 0.29
N GLU A 185 -1.70 -25.86 1.49
CA GLU A 185 -2.49 -25.53 2.68
C GLU A 185 -2.32 -24.05 3.06
N LEU A 186 -1.08 -23.56 3.13
CA LEU A 186 -0.81 -22.16 3.41
C LEU A 186 -1.34 -21.26 2.28
N ALA A 187 -1.16 -21.67 1.02
CA ALA A 187 -1.67 -20.93 -0.13
C ALA A 187 -3.19 -20.77 -0.08
N THR A 188 -3.92 -21.87 0.19
CA THR A 188 -5.38 -21.87 0.32
C THR A 188 -5.83 -20.95 1.45
N THR A 189 -5.19 -21.04 2.62
CA THR A 189 -5.51 -20.20 3.77
C THR A 189 -5.30 -18.71 3.46
N LYS A 190 -4.15 -18.36 2.88
CA LYS A 190 -3.82 -16.95 2.58
C LYS A 190 -4.68 -16.37 1.46
N LEU A 191 -4.91 -17.13 0.38
CA LEU A 191 -5.76 -16.67 -0.72
C LEU A 191 -7.25 -16.65 -0.33
N GLY A 192 -7.68 -17.54 0.58
CA GLY A 192 -9.00 -17.47 1.18
C GLY A 192 -9.20 -16.18 1.99
N ARG A 193 -8.23 -15.83 2.84
CA ARG A 193 -8.26 -14.54 3.55
C ARG A 193 -8.24 -13.35 2.58
N ALA A 194 -7.50 -13.46 1.46
CA ALA A 194 -7.50 -12.42 0.44
C ALA A 194 -8.89 -12.23 -0.20
N VAL A 195 -9.62 -13.31 -0.49
CA VAL A 195 -10.99 -13.23 -1.02
C VAL A 195 -11.92 -12.53 -0.02
N GLN A 196 -11.83 -12.88 1.25
CA GLN A 196 -12.60 -12.26 2.33
C GLN A 196 -12.32 -10.75 2.41
N LEU A 197 -11.05 -10.35 2.49
CA LEU A 197 -10.65 -8.94 2.57
C LEU A 197 -11.03 -8.14 1.32
N ALA A 198 -10.92 -8.73 0.13
CA ALA A 198 -11.33 -8.09 -1.12
C ALA A 198 -12.84 -7.79 -1.12
N ALA A 199 -13.65 -8.70 -0.60
CA ALA A 199 -15.09 -8.49 -0.43
C ALA A 199 -15.39 -7.44 0.64
N GLU A 200 -14.75 -7.51 1.81
CA GLU A 200 -14.92 -6.56 2.92
C GLU A 200 -14.54 -5.11 2.53
N THR A 201 -13.50 -4.95 1.73
CA THR A 201 -13.00 -3.63 1.31
C THR A 201 -13.59 -3.13 -0.02
N GLY A 202 -14.41 -3.93 -0.69
CA GLY A 202 -15.02 -3.59 -1.97
C GLY A 202 -14.00 -3.47 -3.12
N ASN A 203 -12.88 -4.22 -3.06
CA ASN A 203 -11.86 -4.22 -4.10
C ASN A 203 -12.25 -5.18 -5.23
N ASP A 204 -13.05 -4.68 -6.18
CA ASP A 204 -13.56 -5.47 -7.31
C ASP A 204 -12.45 -5.94 -8.24
N GLU A 205 -11.39 -5.14 -8.43
CA GLU A 205 -10.24 -5.52 -9.26
C GLU A 205 -9.50 -6.73 -8.66
N ALA A 206 -9.21 -6.70 -7.37
CA ALA A 206 -8.60 -7.83 -6.66
C ALA A 206 -9.51 -9.05 -6.68
N THR A 207 -10.83 -8.88 -6.46
CA THR A 207 -11.82 -9.94 -6.51
C THR A 207 -11.84 -10.64 -7.87
N ALA A 208 -11.85 -9.87 -8.97
CA ALA A 208 -11.85 -10.44 -10.32
C ALA A 208 -10.56 -11.23 -10.62
N LYS A 209 -9.41 -10.73 -10.17
CA LYS A 209 -8.11 -11.41 -10.36
C LYS A 209 -7.97 -12.65 -9.47
N LEU A 210 -8.43 -12.60 -8.21
CA LEU A 210 -8.44 -13.76 -7.30
C LEU A 210 -9.26 -14.92 -7.89
N ARG A 211 -10.43 -14.64 -8.47
CA ARG A 211 -11.28 -15.66 -9.14
C ARG A 211 -10.61 -16.36 -10.32
N LYS A 212 -9.55 -15.82 -10.87
CA LYS A 212 -8.76 -16.50 -11.90
C LYS A 212 -7.80 -17.54 -11.32
N VAL A 213 -7.36 -17.35 -10.08
CA VAL A 213 -6.37 -18.19 -9.39
C VAL A 213 -7.03 -19.22 -8.47
N VAL A 214 -8.18 -18.88 -7.87
CA VAL A 214 -8.92 -19.74 -6.95
C VAL A 214 -10.38 -19.90 -7.36
N ASP A 215 -10.98 -21.03 -7.00
CA ASP A 215 -12.42 -21.26 -7.04
C ASP A 215 -13.00 -20.86 -5.68
N VAL A 216 -13.80 -19.81 -5.66
CA VAL A 216 -14.42 -19.27 -4.44
C VAL A 216 -15.69 -20.07 -4.13
N GLN A 217 -15.72 -20.71 -2.98
CA GLN A 217 -16.88 -21.43 -2.45
C GLN A 217 -17.73 -20.54 -1.56
N ASP A 218 -17.08 -19.80 -0.66
CA ASP A 218 -17.71 -18.84 0.23
C ASP A 218 -16.76 -17.63 0.42
N ALA A 219 -17.18 -16.48 -0.07
CA ALA A 219 -16.37 -15.27 -0.01
C ALA A 219 -16.34 -14.65 1.40
N GLU A 220 -17.45 -14.75 2.17
CA GLU A 220 -17.52 -14.20 3.52
C GLU A 220 -16.70 -15.02 4.51
N ALA A 221 -16.72 -16.35 4.37
CA ALA A 221 -15.91 -17.24 5.17
C ALA A 221 -14.45 -17.37 4.67
N GLY A 222 -14.14 -16.85 3.47
CA GLY A 222 -12.84 -17.01 2.84
C GLY A 222 -12.54 -18.46 2.40
N THR A 223 -13.58 -19.26 2.11
CA THR A 223 -13.42 -20.66 1.70
C THR A 223 -13.15 -20.73 0.21
N VAL A 224 -11.98 -21.25 -0.14
CA VAL A 224 -11.53 -21.36 -1.54
C VAL A 224 -10.87 -22.70 -1.81
N CYS A 225 -10.80 -23.06 -3.10
CA CYS A 225 -9.95 -24.14 -3.61
C CYS A 225 -8.96 -23.58 -4.62
N LEU A 226 -7.70 -24.01 -4.56
CA LEU A 226 -6.73 -23.66 -5.60
C LEU A 226 -7.14 -24.30 -6.93
N LYS A 227 -7.14 -23.51 -8.01
CA LYS A 227 -7.35 -24.06 -9.35
C LYS A 227 -6.17 -24.93 -9.75
N LYS A 228 -6.46 -26.09 -10.37
CA LYS A 228 -5.44 -27.04 -10.83
C LYS A 228 -4.61 -26.52 -11.99
N ALA A 229 -5.21 -25.69 -12.84
CA ALA A 229 -4.54 -25.05 -13.97
C ALA A 229 -4.84 -23.55 -13.91
N VAL A 230 -3.79 -22.77 -13.71
CA VAL A 230 -3.84 -21.30 -13.71
C VAL A 230 -2.80 -20.82 -14.71
N GLU A 231 -3.17 -19.88 -15.56
CA GLU A 231 -2.20 -19.26 -16.44
C GLU A 231 -1.20 -18.42 -15.65
N LYS A 232 0.07 -18.56 -15.96
CA LYS A 232 1.14 -17.80 -15.28
C LYS A 232 0.90 -16.28 -15.36
N ALA A 233 0.34 -15.81 -16.47
CA ALA A 233 -0.04 -14.41 -16.66
C ALA A 233 -1.09 -13.94 -15.62
N ASP A 234 -2.07 -14.78 -15.27
CA ASP A 234 -3.10 -14.44 -14.28
C ASP A 234 -2.53 -14.37 -12.85
N GLU A 235 -1.63 -15.27 -12.49
CA GLU A 235 -0.91 -15.19 -11.20
C GLU A 235 -0.06 -13.92 -11.12
N MET A 236 0.68 -13.61 -12.18
CA MET A 236 1.52 -12.40 -12.23
C MET A 236 0.67 -11.12 -12.23
N ALA A 237 -0.49 -11.14 -12.89
CA ALA A 237 -1.42 -10.01 -12.88
C ALA A 237 -2.05 -9.79 -11.50
N LEU A 238 -2.36 -10.85 -10.77
CA LEU A 238 -2.81 -10.77 -9.37
C LEU A 238 -1.70 -10.22 -8.48
N ASP A 239 -0.47 -10.73 -8.62
CA ASP A 239 0.67 -10.31 -7.83
C ASP A 239 1.01 -8.83 -8.07
N THR A 240 1.12 -8.39 -9.32
CA THR A 240 1.43 -6.99 -9.65
C THR A 240 0.35 -6.02 -9.17
N ALA A 241 -0.92 -6.42 -9.24
CA ALA A 241 -2.04 -5.61 -8.79
C ALA A 241 -2.25 -5.63 -7.26
N SER A 242 -1.61 -6.54 -6.52
CA SER A 242 -1.85 -6.74 -5.09
C SER A 242 -1.69 -5.47 -4.25
N THR A 243 -0.79 -4.58 -4.64
CA THR A 243 -0.53 -3.32 -3.93
C THR A 243 -1.43 -2.16 -4.38
N LYS A 244 -2.23 -2.31 -5.44
CA LYS A 244 -3.17 -1.28 -5.89
C LYS A 244 -4.35 -1.21 -4.92
N THR A 245 -4.77 -0.01 -4.57
CA THR A 245 -5.90 0.25 -3.65
C THR A 245 -7.01 1.01 -4.35
N THR A 246 -8.20 0.95 -3.80
CA THR A 246 -9.42 1.60 -4.32
C THR A 246 -10.00 2.58 -3.31
#